data_9d7bcdfd1697f9ca8866c905ef4c8f0a
#
_entry.id   9d7bcdfd1697f9ca8866c905ef4c8f0a
#
_cell.length_a   1.000
_cell.length_b   1.000
_cell.length_c   1.000
_cell.angle_alpha   90.00
_cell.angle_beta   90.00
_cell.angle_gamma   90.00
#
_symmetry.space_group_name_H-M   'P 1'
#
loop_
_entity.id
_entity.type
_entity.pdbx_description
1 polymer ?
#
loop_
_entity_poly.entity_id
_entity_poly.type
_entity_poly.pdbx_seq_one_letter_code
_entity_poly.pdbx_strand_id
1 'polypeptide(L)'
;MKKSKFLLVLLAFTADFLVQSPARVFAGPVEDVQAAMQLVKSKAATLGAPIVNGDEAVAGKIVPAIHFGATKMNNNFVLVDEVQKEVGGTATIFVKSGDEFVRVATNVKKDDGSRAIGTILDPKGKAIAAIAKGESYYGEADILGKPYVTGYEPVRDASGNVIGVYYVGYLKN
;
A
#
# COMPACT_ATOMS: atom_id res chain seq x y z
N MET A 1 -61.34 -27.03 -46.87
CA MET A 1 -60.78 -26.91 -45.47
C MET A 1 -59.34 -26.63 -45.57
N LYS A 2 -58.95 -25.34 -45.46
CA LYS A 2 -57.55 -24.88 -45.52
C LYS A 2 -57.04 -24.70 -44.08
N LYS A 3 -56.01 -25.47 -43.66
CA LYS A 3 -55.37 -25.35 -42.39
C LYS A 3 -54.25 -24.31 -42.51
N SER A 4 -54.39 -23.13 -41.88
CA SER A 4 -53.41 -22.09 -41.78
C SER A 4 -52.36 -22.46 -40.67
N LYS A 5 -51.06 -22.54 -41.05
CA LYS A 5 -49.99 -22.73 -40.12
C LYS A 5 -49.54 -21.36 -39.67
N PHE A 6 -49.73 -20.98 -38.39
CA PHE A 6 -49.21 -19.83 -37.76
C PHE A 6 -47.75 -20.13 -37.38
N LEU A 7 -46.83 -19.41 -38.03
CA LEU A 7 -45.39 -19.46 -37.69
C LEU A 7 -45.12 -18.41 -36.62
N LEU A 8 -44.82 -18.86 -35.39
CA LEU A 8 -44.46 -18.01 -34.26
C LEU A 8 -42.95 -17.71 -34.36
N VAL A 9 -42.60 -16.49 -34.77
CA VAL A 9 -41.21 -16.02 -34.74
C VAL A 9 -40.90 -15.51 -33.33
N LEU A 10 -40.08 -16.27 -32.59
CA LEU A 10 -39.59 -15.89 -31.27
C LEU A 10 -38.37 -14.98 -31.47
N LEU A 11 -38.53 -13.67 -31.27
CA LEU A 11 -37.45 -12.71 -31.28
C LEU A 11 -36.74 -12.77 -29.92
N ALA A 12 -35.56 -13.39 -29.89
CA ALA A 12 -34.70 -13.37 -28.72
C ALA A 12 -33.99 -12.00 -28.62
N PHE A 13 -34.44 -11.16 -27.69
CA PHE A 13 -33.70 -9.95 -27.29
C PHE A 13 -32.55 -10.37 -26.38
N THR A 14 -31.32 -10.40 -26.91
CA THR A 14 -30.11 -10.46 -26.11
C THR A 14 -29.83 -9.07 -25.60
N ALA A 15 -30.15 -8.81 -24.34
CA ALA A 15 -29.70 -7.60 -23.65
C ALA A 15 -28.22 -7.75 -23.32
N ASP A 16 -27.35 -7.13 -24.12
CA ASP A 16 -25.95 -6.91 -23.75
C ASP A 16 -25.91 -5.99 -22.53
N PHE A 17 -25.72 -6.59 -21.35
CA PHE A 17 -25.43 -5.87 -20.13
C PHE A 17 -23.96 -5.41 -20.19
N LEU A 18 -23.72 -4.24 -20.75
CA LEU A 18 -22.44 -3.52 -20.62
C LEU A 18 -22.24 -3.23 -19.13
N VAL A 19 -21.47 -4.08 -18.47
CA VAL A 19 -20.94 -3.80 -17.13
C VAL A 19 -19.92 -2.66 -17.30
N GLN A 20 -20.39 -1.43 -17.23
CA GLN A 20 -19.54 -0.27 -17.06
C GLN A 20 -18.94 -0.36 -15.66
N SER A 21 -17.65 -0.67 -15.58
CA SER A 21 -16.89 -0.48 -14.36
C SER A 21 -17.04 0.99 -13.95
N PRO A 22 -17.48 1.30 -12.72
CA PRO A 22 -17.58 2.69 -12.30
C PRO A 22 -16.17 3.32 -12.39
N ALA A 23 -16.06 4.39 -13.17
CA ALA A 23 -14.87 5.22 -13.14
C ALA A 23 -14.63 5.64 -11.68
N ARG A 24 -13.44 5.34 -11.13
CA ARG A 24 -13.07 5.80 -9.79
C ARG A 24 -13.15 7.33 -9.80
N VAL A 25 -14.15 7.87 -9.11
CA VAL A 25 -14.18 9.28 -8.76
C VAL A 25 -13.15 9.43 -7.66
N PHE A 26 -12.04 10.10 -7.93
CA PHE A 26 -11.07 10.46 -6.89
C PHE A 26 -11.76 11.48 -5.98
N ALA A 27 -11.99 11.09 -4.73
CA ALA A 27 -12.79 11.86 -3.78
C ALA A 27 -12.01 13.02 -3.14
N GLY A 28 -10.68 13.02 -3.25
CA GLY A 28 -9.75 14.03 -2.72
C GLY A 28 -8.46 13.40 -2.21
N PRO A 29 -7.40 14.19 -2.00
CA PRO A 29 -6.07 13.64 -1.69
C PRO A 29 -6.01 12.80 -0.42
N VAL A 30 -6.83 13.08 0.58
CA VAL A 30 -6.85 12.32 1.86
C VAL A 30 -7.59 11.00 1.68
N GLU A 31 -8.72 11.00 0.99
CA GLU A 31 -9.51 9.80 0.68
C GLU A 31 -8.73 8.84 -0.21
N ASP A 32 -7.94 9.35 -1.17
CA ASP A 32 -7.06 8.54 -2.01
C ASP A 32 -5.97 7.86 -1.17
N VAL A 33 -5.38 8.58 -0.19
CA VAL A 33 -4.40 8.03 0.75
C VAL A 33 -5.02 6.93 1.62
N GLN A 34 -6.25 7.13 2.12
CA GLN A 34 -6.95 6.12 2.91
C GLN A 34 -7.27 4.87 2.09
N ALA A 35 -7.75 5.04 0.84
CA ALA A 35 -8.02 3.93 -0.06
C ALA A 35 -6.74 3.14 -0.39
N ALA A 36 -5.61 3.83 -0.66
CA ALA A 36 -4.32 3.22 -0.90
C ALA A 36 -3.79 2.48 0.35
N MET A 37 -4.01 3.02 1.55
CA MET A 37 -3.66 2.37 2.81
C MET A 37 -4.46 1.08 3.00
N GLN A 38 -5.76 1.08 2.75
CA GLN A 38 -6.56 -0.14 2.82
C GLN A 38 -6.09 -1.18 1.79
N LEU A 39 -5.70 -0.75 0.59
CA LEU A 39 -5.19 -1.65 -0.44
C LEU A 39 -3.87 -2.31 -0.01
N VAL A 40 -2.87 -1.56 0.47
CA VAL A 40 -1.59 -2.14 0.90
C VAL A 40 -1.80 -3.10 2.06
N LYS A 41 -2.66 -2.78 3.03
CA LYS A 41 -2.97 -3.65 4.17
C LYS A 41 -3.71 -4.93 3.74
N SER A 42 -4.69 -4.83 2.85
CA SER A 42 -5.43 -6.00 2.36
C SER A 42 -4.52 -6.94 1.57
N LYS A 43 -3.66 -6.41 0.69
CA LYS A 43 -2.67 -7.22 -0.03
C LYS A 43 -1.65 -7.86 0.92
N ALA A 44 -1.15 -7.12 1.91
CA ALA A 44 -0.27 -7.66 2.94
C ALA A 44 -0.93 -8.79 3.73
N ALA A 45 -2.20 -8.64 4.10
CA ALA A 45 -2.97 -9.66 4.83
C ALA A 45 -3.13 -10.96 4.03
N THR A 46 -3.22 -10.90 2.69
CA THR A 46 -3.26 -12.13 1.86
C THR A 46 -1.96 -12.93 1.91
N LEU A 47 -0.83 -12.29 2.23
CA LEU A 47 0.47 -12.96 2.39
C LEU A 47 0.60 -13.65 3.75
N GLY A 48 -0.15 -13.20 4.76
CA GLY A 48 -0.18 -13.76 6.10
C GLY A 48 0.11 -12.75 7.21
N ALA A 49 0.14 -13.25 8.45
CA ALA A 49 0.38 -12.40 9.62
C ALA A 49 1.80 -11.80 9.62
N PRO A 50 1.95 -10.54 10.04
CA PRO A 50 3.26 -9.90 10.13
C PRO A 50 4.08 -10.45 11.30
N ILE A 51 5.33 -10.78 11.02
CA ILE A 51 6.32 -11.23 12.01
C ILE A 51 7.69 -10.63 11.68
N VAL A 52 8.56 -10.58 12.69
CA VAL A 52 10.00 -10.34 12.51
C VAL A 52 10.73 -11.65 12.77
N ASN A 53 11.57 -12.09 11.83
CA ASN A 53 12.35 -13.32 11.95
C ASN A 53 13.70 -13.17 11.24
N GLY A 54 14.77 -13.16 12.05
CA GLY A 54 16.14 -12.96 11.59
C GLY A 54 16.45 -11.51 11.21
N ASP A 55 17.59 -11.31 10.56
CA ASP A 55 18.10 -10.03 10.13
C ASP A 55 18.43 -10.05 8.63
N GLU A 56 18.43 -8.89 8.01
CA GLU A 56 18.72 -8.71 6.58
C GLU A 56 19.51 -7.44 6.33
N ALA A 57 20.44 -7.48 5.37
CA ALA A 57 21.14 -6.30 4.90
C ALA A 57 20.24 -5.46 3.96
N VAL A 58 20.00 -4.20 4.32
CA VAL A 58 19.23 -3.25 3.51
C VAL A 58 20.05 -1.99 3.33
N ALA A 59 20.51 -1.72 2.11
CA ALA A 59 21.34 -0.57 1.78
C ALA A 59 22.57 -0.41 2.71
N GLY A 60 23.21 -1.54 3.05
CA GLY A 60 24.40 -1.56 3.91
C GLY A 60 24.13 -1.55 5.42
N LYS A 61 22.85 -1.48 5.85
CA LYS A 61 22.46 -1.61 7.27
C LYS A 61 21.92 -3.02 7.52
N ILE A 62 22.31 -3.63 8.64
CA ILE A 62 21.68 -4.86 9.12
C ILE A 62 20.46 -4.46 9.96
N VAL A 63 19.30 -4.92 9.55
CA VAL A 63 18.01 -4.59 10.20
C VAL A 63 17.18 -5.86 10.35
N PRO A 64 16.22 -5.90 11.30
CA PRO A 64 15.31 -7.03 11.43
C PRO A 64 14.60 -7.34 10.12
N ALA A 65 14.42 -8.63 9.81
CA ALA A 65 13.71 -9.07 8.62
C ALA A 65 12.21 -9.18 8.93
N ILE A 66 11.40 -8.30 8.33
CA ILE A 66 9.94 -8.33 8.45
C ILE A 66 9.33 -9.20 7.38
N HIS A 67 8.41 -10.08 7.77
CA HIS A 67 7.69 -10.99 6.91
C HIS A 67 6.18 -10.78 7.06
N PHE A 68 5.44 -11.04 5.99
CA PHE A 68 4.01 -11.31 6.01
C PHE A 68 3.80 -12.78 5.67
N GLY A 69 3.43 -13.60 6.66
CA GLY A 69 3.45 -15.05 6.54
C GLY A 69 4.85 -15.56 6.17
N ALA A 70 4.97 -16.31 5.06
CA ALA A 70 6.24 -16.80 4.54
C ALA A 70 7.00 -15.78 3.67
N THR A 71 6.39 -14.65 3.32
CA THR A 71 6.95 -13.67 2.38
C THR A 71 7.79 -12.64 3.12
N LYS A 72 9.11 -12.64 2.88
CA LYS A 72 10.03 -11.62 3.36
C LYS A 72 9.82 -10.32 2.58
N MET A 73 9.73 -9.20 3.28
CA MET A 73 9.49 -7.87 2.70
C MET A 73 10.78 -7.08 2.46
N ASN A 74 11.84 -7.34 3.22
CA ASN A 74 13.11 -6.64 3.04
C ASN A 74 13.65 -6.89 1.63
N ASN A 75 13.94 -5.80 0.90
CA ASN A 75 14.37 -5.79 -0.52
C ASN A 75 13.36 -6.44 -1.50
N ASN A 76 12.12 -6.67 -1.08
CA ASN A 76 11.05 -7.19 -1.93
C ASN A 76 10.06 -6.06 -2.25
N PHE A 77 9.92 -5.71 -3.54
CA PHE A 77 9.16 -4.55 -3.98
C PHE A 77 7.81 -4.89 -4.59
N VAL A 78 7.48 -6.18 -4.72
CA VAL A 78 6.26 -6.64 -5.42
C VAL A 78 5.01 -5.97 -4.85
N LEU A 79 4.82 -6.04 -3.52
CA LEU A 79 3.65 -5.46 -2.86
C LEU A 79 3.50 -3.95 -3.12
N VAL A 80 4.58 -3.18 -2.95
CA VAL A 80 4.55 -1.72 -3.09
C VAL A 80 4.38 -1.29 -4.55
N ASP A 81 4.93 -2.05 -5.50
CA ASP A 81 4.80 -1.79 -6.93
C ASP A 81 3.38 -2.11 -7.44
N GLU A 82 2.77 -3.19 -6.93
CA GLU A 82 1.37 -3.51 -7.22
C GLU A 82 0.43 -2.42 -6.72
N VAL A 83 0.62 -1.92 -5.49
CA VAL A 83 -0.17 -0.79 -4.96
C VAL A 83 -0.04 0.43 -5.86
N GLN A 84 1.18 0.80 -6.27
CA GLN A 84 1.41 1.90 -7.20
C GLN A 84 0.68 1.71 -8.53
N LYS A 85 0.74 0.50 -9.08
CA LYS A 85 0.09 0.17 -10.35
C LYS A 85 -1.43 0.30 -10.29
N GLU A 86 -2.04 -0.04 -9.14
CA GLU A 86 -3.50 -0.05 -9.00
C GLU A 86 -4.09 1.31 -8.66
N VAL A 87 -3.41 2.07 -7.79
CA VAL A 87 -3.98 3.33 -7.25
C VAL A 87 -3.08 4.55 -7.45
N GLY A 88 -1.89 4.38 -8.05
CA GLY A 88 -0.89 5.45 -8.18
C GLY A 88 -0.21 5.76 -6.84
N GLY A 89 0.48 6.89 -6.78
CA GLY A 89 1.19 7.33 -5.57
C GLY A 89 2.40 6.47 -5.22
N THR A 90 2.82 6.56 -3.97
CA THR A 90 3.96 5.81 -3.44
C THR A 90 3.54 4.96 -2.25
N ALA A 91 4.22 3.81 -2.08
CA ALA A 91 4.01 2.91 -0.95
C ALA A 91 5.35 2.44 -0.37
N THR A 92 5.35 2.13 0.93
CA THR A 92 6.53 1.65 1.65
C THR A 92 6.14 0.72 2.78
N ILE A 93 6.99 -0.28 3.03
CA ILE A 93 7.03 -1.01 4.30
C ILE A 93 8.30 -0.61 5.03
N PHE A 94 8.14 -0.18 6.27
CA PHE A 94 9.25 0.03 7.20
C PHE A 94 9.31 -1.12 8.20
N VAL A 95 10.51 -1.46 8.66
CA VAL A 95 10.72 -2.33 9.82
C VAL A 95 11.22 -1.50 11.00
N LYS A 96 10.77 -1.83 12.20
CA LYS A 96 11.31 -1.25 13.43
C LYS A 96 12.69 -1.83 13.70
N SER A 97 13.69 -0.96 13.91
CA SER A 97 15.06 -1.31 14.24
C SER A 97 15.55 -0.39 15.38
N GLY A 98 15.50 -0.90 16.61
CA GLY A 98 15.67 -0.05 17.80
C GLY A 98 14.60 1.03 17.88
N ASP A 99 14.99 2.28 17.94
CA ASP A 99 14.09 3.44 17.98
C ASP A 99 13.77 4.00 16.59
N GLU A 100 14.36 3.44 15.55
CA GLU A 100 14.15 3.85 14.16
C GLU A 100 13.16 2.95 13.43
N PHE A 101 12.54 3.49 12.36
CA PHE A 101 11.83 2.72 11.36
C PHE A 101 12.58 2.84 10.04
N VAL A 102 13.14 1.72 9.56
CA VAL A 102 13.95 1.65 8.35
C VAL A 102 13.13 1.21 7.17
N ARG A 103 13.22 1.94 6.05
CA ARG A 103 12.52 1.66 4.81
C ARG A 103 13.12 0.42 4.13
N VAL A 104 12.40 -0.70 4.13
CA VAL A 104 12.89 -2.00 3.63
C VAL A 104 12.27 -2.43 2.29
N ALA A 105 11.06 -1.96 1.99
CA ALA A 105 10.43 -2.12 0.69
C ALA A 105 9.75 -0.81 0.30
N THR A 106 10.04 -0.28 -0.89
CA THR A 106 9.50 1.02 -1.32
C THR A 106 9.56 1.22 -2.83
N ASN A 107 8.63 1.99 -3.35
CA ASN A 107 8.68 2.58 -4.69
C ASN A 107 9.00 4.09 -4.68
N VAL A 108 9.17 4.70 -3.48
CA VAL A 108 9.71 6.06 -3.38
C VAL A 108 11.11 6.10 -3.99
N LYS A 109 11.34 7.10 -4.84
CA LYS A 109 12.61 7.30 -5.54
C LYS A 109 13.38 8.48 -4.97
N LYS A 110 14.70 8.31 -4.89
CA LYS A 110 15.65 9.40 -4.71
C LYS A 110 15.79 10.19 -6.01
N ASP A 111 16.51 11.30 -5.98
CA ASP A 111 16.73 12.14 -7.17
C ASP A 111 17.59 11.43 -8.25
N ASP A 112 18.42 10.47 -7.85
CA ASP A 112 19.19 9.62 -8.76
C ASP A 112 18.35 8.47 -9.41
N GLY A 113 17.05 8.41 -9.11
CA GLY A 113 16.13 7.39 -9.59
C GLY A 113 16.19 6.06 -8.84
N SER A 114 17.11 5.86 -7.91
CA SER A 114 17.18 4.66 -7.09
C SER A 114 16.05 4.62 -6.06
N ARG A 115 15.68 3.42 -5.59
CA ARG A 115 14.71 3.28 -4.50
C ARG A 115 15.31 3.78 -3.18
N ALA A 116 14.50 4.45 -2.38
CA ALA A 116 14.92 5.05 -1.12
C ALA A 116 15.06 4.04 0.04
N ILE A 117 15.40 2.77 -0.25
CA ILE A 117 15.64 1.75 0.79
C ILE A 117 16.78 2.15 1.73
N GLY A 118 16.69 1.71 2.99
CA GLY A 118 17.67 2.03 4.03
C GLY A 118 17.55 3.43 4.63
N THR A 119 16.68 4.30 4.06
CA THR A 119 16.37 5.58 4.71
C THR A 119 15.41 5.37 5.87
N ILE A 120 15.43 6.26 6.86
CA ILE A 120 14.59 6.18 8.06
C ILE A 120 13.36 7.07 7.94
N LEU A 121 12.30 6.71 8.66
CA LEU A 121 11.19 7.60 8.93
C LEU A 121 11.71 8.82 9.69
N ASP A 122 11.32 10.03 9.28
CA ASP A 122 11.79 11.26 9.91
C ASP A 122 11.60 11.23 11.44
N PRO A 123 12.69 11.23 12.22
CA PRO A 123 12.62 11.10 13.68
C PRO A 123 12.00 12.32 14.37
N LYS A 124 11.84 13.44 13.66
CA LYS A 124 11.22 14.69 14.14
C LYS A 124 9.84 14.93 13.54
N GLY A 125 9.39 14.04 12.66
CA GLY A 125 8.12 14.15 11.93
C GLY A 125 6.91 13.85 12.81
N LYS A 126 5.74 14.35 12.39
CA LYS A 126 4.46 14.06 13.06
C LYS A 126 4.09 12.57 12.98
N ALA A 127 4.48 11.91 11.90
CA ALA A 127 4.18 10.50 11.69
C ALA A 127 4.84 9.61 12.75
N ILE A 128 6.16 9.79 13.02
CA ILE A 128 6.83 8.98 14.03
C ILE A 128 6.28 9.23 15.44
N ALA A 129 5.85 10.47 15.74
CA ALA A 129 5.24 10.80 17.02
C ALA A 129 3.89 10.08 17.25
N ALA A 130 3.09 9.87 16.21
CA ALA A 130 1.86 9.08 16.25
C ALA A 130 2.18 7.58 16.35
N ILE A 131 3.07 7.08 15.50
CA ILE A 131 3.48 5.66 15.47
C ILE A 131 4.07 5.20 16.80
N ALA A 132 4.85 6.05 17.48
CA ALA A 132 5.41 5.76 18.80
C ALA A 132 4.32 5.52 19.87
N LYS A 133 3.13 6.13 19.72
CA LYS A 133 1.95 5.88 20.53
C LYS A 133 1.11 4.71 20.05
N GLY A 134 1.51 4.10 18.92
CA GLY A 134 0.73 3.06 18.25
C GLY A 134 -0.46 3.61 17.46
N GLU A 135 -0.48 4.90 17.17
CA GLU A 135 -1.55 5.59 16.44
C GLU A 135 -1.19 5.73 14.95
N SER A 136 -2.20 5.89 14.11
CA SER A 136 -2.03 6.21 12.69
C SER A 136 -1.83 7.72 12.50
N TYR A 137 -1.12 8.11 11.43
CA TYR A 137 -1.00 9.48 11.00
C TYR A 137 -1.49 9.63 9.57
N TYR A 138 -2.36 10.60 9.34
CA TYR A 138 -2.79 11.04 8.01
C TYR A 138 -2.61 12.53 7.91
N GLY A 139 -1.86 12.98 6.91
CA GLY A 139 -1.57 14.40 6.71
C GLY A 139 -0.38 14.66 5.83
N GLU A 140 0.05 15.91 5.81
CA GLU A 140 1.19 16.32 5.00
C GLU A 140 2.51 15.90 5.67
N ALA A 141 3.45 15.44 4.84
CA ALA A 141 4.82 15.15 5.24
C ALA A 141 5.79 15.49 4.10
N ASP A 142 7.02 15.85 4.45
CA ASP A 142 8.12 15.92 3.50
C ASP A 142 8.69 14.53 3.23
N ILE A 143 8.77 14.15 1.97
CA ILE A 143 9.37 12.90 1.53
C ILE A 143 10.57 13.21 0.64
N LEU A 144 11.75 13.16 1.20
CA LEU A 144 13.01 13.46 0.52
C LEU A 144 13.01 14.85 -0.16
N GLY A 145 12.55 15.87 0.54
CA GLY A 145 12.51 17.25 0.07
C GLY A 145 11.29 17.60 -0.77
N LYS A 146 10.29 16.72 -0.87
CA LYS A 146 9.06 16.95 -1.64
C LYS A 146 7.83 16.85 -0.75
N PRO A 147 6.84 17.76 -0.90
CA PRO A 147 5.61 17.71 -0.12
C PRO A 147 4.69 16.60 -0.61
N TYR A 148 4.19 15.79 0.31
CA TYR A 148 3.21 14.71 0.05
C TYR A 148 2.02 14.81 0.99
N VAL A 149 0.85 14.36 0.52
CA VAL A 149 -0.24 13.94 1.39
C VAL A 149 -0.04 12.46 1.67
N THR A 150 0.03 12.08 2.94
CA THR A 150 0.54 10.78 3.38
C THR A 150 -0.37 10.10 4.39
N GLY A 151 -0.26 8.78 4.45
CA GLY A 151 -0.78 7.94 5.52
C GLY A 151 0.32 7.03 6.06
N TYR A 152 0.36 6.90 7.37
CA TYR A 152 1.23 5.96 8.09
C TYR A 152 0.38 5.17 9.09
N GLU A 153 0.47 3.86 9.05
CA GLU A 153 -0.20 2.99 10.01
C GLU A 153 0.78 1.95 10.59
N PRO A 154 0.68 1.63 11.88
CA PRO A 154 1.58 0.65 12.48
C PRO A 154 1.31 -0.75 11.93
N VAL A 155 2.39 -1.50 11.63
CA VAL A 155 2.37 -2.94 11.43
C VAL A 155 2.54 -3.58 12.80
N ARG A 156 1.60 -4.44 13.21
CA ARG A 156 1.62 -5.11 14.51
C ARG A 156 1.78 -6.61 14.35
N ASP A 157 2.57 -7.20 15.23
CA ASP A 157 2.63 -8.65 15.37
C ASP A 157 1.38 -9.22 16.08
N ALA A 158 1.32 -10.54 16.24
CA ALA A 158 0.22 -11.22 16.90
C ALA A 158 0.05 -10.84 18.39
N SER A 159 1.10 -10.32 19.02
CA SER A 159 1.09 -9.83 20.41
C SER A 159 0.67 -8.35 20.50
N GLY A 160 0.42 -7.69 19.36
CA GLY A 160 0.05 -6.27 19.29
C GLY A 160 1.22 -5.29 19.30
N ASN A 161 2.47 -5.77 19.32
CA ASN A 161 3.65 -4.90 19.28
C ASN A 161 3.80 -4.26 17.90
N VAL A 162 4.19 -2.99 17.86
CA VAL A 162 4.55 -2.31 16.61
C VAL A 162 5.92 -2.80 16.15
N ILE A 163 5.93 -3.55 15.04
CA ILE A 163 7.15 -4.12 14.43
C ILE A 163 7.56 -3.45 13.11
N GLY A 164 6.71 -2.55 12.60
CA GLY A 164 6.94 -1.83 11.37
C GLY A 164 5.88 -0.77 11.11
N VAL A 165 5.91 -0.18 9.91
CA VAL A 165 4.95 0.83 9.48
C VAL A 165 4.59 0.61 8.01
N TYR A 166 3.29 0.65 7.70
CA TYR A 166 2.80 0.89 6.34
C TYR A 166 2.85 2.38 6.03
N TYR A 167 3.26 2.73 4.84
CA TYR A 167 3.20 4.08 4.32
C TYR A 167 2.60 4.09 2.93
N VAL A 168 1.79 5.10 2.68
CA VAL A 168 1.33 5.50 1.35
C VAL A 168 1.39 7.02 1.22
N GLY A 169 1.57 7.53 0.00
CA GLY A 169 1.62 8.97 -0.21
C GLY A 169 1.46 9.38 -1.65
N TYR A 170 0.86 10.56 -1.84
CA TYR A 170 0.70 11.21 -3.13
C TYR A 170 1.43 12.55 -3.11
N LEU A 171 2.20 12.82 -4.18
CA LEU A 171 2.88 14.11 -4.34
C LEU A 171 1.84 15.23 -4.35
N LYS A 172 2.08 16.25 -3.57
CA LYS A 172 1.25 17.46 -3.53
C LYS A 172 1.64 18.36 -4.70
N ASN A 173 0.71 18.63 -5.61
CA ASN A 173 0.87 19.57 -6.72
C ASN A 173 0.76 21.01 -6.26
#